data_9763187160cbfe9c03820864faf0820c
#
_entry.id   9763187160cbfe9c03820864faf0820c
#
_cell.length_a   1.000
_cell.length_b   1.000
_cell.length_c   1.000
_cell.angle_alpha   90.00
_cell.angle_beta   90.00
_cell.angle_gamma   90.00
#
_symmetry.space_group_name_H-M   'P 1'
#
loop_
_entity.id
_entity.type
_entity.pdbx_description
1 polymer ?
#
loop_
_entity_poly.entity_id
_entity_poly.type
_entity_poly.pdbx_seq_one_letter_code
_entity_poly.pdbx_strand_id
1 'polypeptide(L)'
;MDNRRPPLAPAFRSMPEYVHHWAQATPDRRAFTFVDHPAPDSRGVHRTLTWRRLDVRVRAVAARLAEEAEPGARVALLCPQGLEYVTGFLATLAAGLIAVPLYPPGLPGQGDRLTAVLADARPSVVVTTSRHLGEVQELCDRVVAVDQVPDAAARDLEPADGEVAYLQYTSGSTRTPAGVEISHANVVANARQALGAYGADAHPVTCVGWLPLYHDMGLVLSIAAPVVRGLLSVLMDPVAFLHEPARWLRLLAAHPRALSAAPNFAYDYCASAVTDAQKTDLRLDGVVALINGSEPVRPGTADRFQAAFAGQGLVAETHCPSYGLAEATVFVSAARPGQPLRRFALDRDALAEGKSLPARPDDPRAVLLAGCGTPAGQQVHIVDPVSGALLSEGEVGEIQVRGPNVGRGYWNQEEQTRRVFGTDGRLRTGDLGTVLEGQLIVTGRLKDLIVVDGRNHYPQDLEATVQDTHPAVRRDRLAAFGVAGGSGERVVVVAEHTRTTSLAEIDVPALVRAVRAAVSGRHGVRLADVLLVPPGTVPRTSSGKVSRALTRERYLAGAYAADGTA
;
A
#
# COMPACT_ATOMS: atom_id res chain seq x y z
N MET A 1 25.53 0.79 -21.39
CA MET A 1 24.10 0.91 -21.03
C MET A 1 23.60 2.23 -21.60
N ASP A 2 22.61 2.20 -22.47
CA ASP A 2 22.10 3.43 -23.10
C ASP A 2 21.32 4.25 -22.06
N ASN A 3 21.99 5.28 -21.53
CA ASN A 3 21.48 6.16 -20.47
C ASN A 3 20.71 7.37 -21.04
N ARG A 4 20.34 7.31 -22.34
CA ARG A 4 19.57 8.39 -22.96
C ARG A 4 18.17 8.39 -22.39
N ARG A 5 17.71 9.60 -22.06
CA ARG A 5 16.32 9.85 -21.62
C ARG A 5 15.37 9.29 -22.69
N PRO A 6 14.41 8.41 -22.35
CA PRO A 6 13.37 8.08 -23.31
C PRO A 6 12.61 9.35 -23.65
N PRO A 7 12.22 9.56 -24.90
CA PRO A 7 11.38 10.69 -25.27
C PRO A 7 10.12 10.70 -24.40
N LEU A 8 9.55 11.88 -24.17
CA LEU A 8 8.23 11.95 -23.53
C LEU A 8 7.22 11.31 -24.49
N ALA A 9 6.49 10.30 -24.03
CA ALA A 9 5.41 9.73 -24.79
C ALA A 9 4.32 10.78 -25.03
N PRO A 10 3.61 10.75 -26.17
CA PRO A 10 2.36 11.44 -26.34
C PRO A 10 1.36 11.13 -25.21
N ALA A 11 0.33 11.93 -25.10
CA ALA A 11 -0.74 11.65 -24.15
C ALA A 11 -1.67 10.55 -24.68
N PHE A 12 -1.40 9.29 -24.33
CA PHE A 12 -2.29 8.19 -24.64
C PHE A 12 -3.40 8.05 -23.60
N ARG A 13 -4.50 7.38 -23.97
CA ARG A 13 -5.68 7.18 -23.13
C ARG A 13 -5.57 5.98 -22.23
N SER A 14 -4.83 4.94 -22.66
CA SER A 14 -4.75 3.65 -21.97
C SER A 14 -3.31 3.13 -21.86
N MET A 15 -3.07 2.26 -20.89
CA MET A 15 -1.74 1.64 -20.73
C MET A 15 -1.31 0.77 -21.92
N PRO A 16 -2.19 -0.02 -22.57
CA PRO A 16 -1.82 -0.77 -23.78
C PRO A 16 -1.25 0.11 -24.90
N GLU A 17 -1.81 1.32 -25.10
CA GLU A 17 -1.29 2.27 -26.10
C GLU A 17 0.16 2.69 -25.77
N TYR A 18 0.49 2.90 -24.48
CA TYR A 18 1.87 3.18 -24.05
C TYR A 18 2.79 1.98 -24.29
N VAL A 19 2.36 0.75 -24.01
CA VAL A 19 3.15 -0.45 -24.31
C VAL A 19 3.49 -0.54 -25.79
N HIS A 20 2.49 -0.38 -26.65
CA HIS A 20 2.66 -0.38 -28.11
C HIS A 20 3.61 0.73 -28.57
N HIS A 21 3.44 1.96 -28.08
CA HIS A 21 4.33 3.08 -28.37
C HIS A 21 5.80 2.76 -28.02
N TRP A 22 6.06 2.23 -26.82
CA TRP A 22 7.42 1.93 -26.40
C TRP A 22 8.03 0.74 -27.17
N ALA A 23 7.20 -0.21 -27.59
CA ALA A 23 7.63 -1.31 -28.47
C ALA A 23 8.12 -0.82 -29.84
N GLN A 24 7.57 0.31 -30.32
CA GLN A 24 8.02 0.96 -31.56
C GLN A 24 9.19 1.92 -31.31
N ALA A 25 9.11 2.77 -30.29
CA ALA A 25 10.08 3.82 -30.04
C ALA A 25 11.40 3.31 -29.45
N THR A 26 11.33 2.29 -28.58
CA THR A 26 12.50 1.74 -27.86
C THR A 26 12.41 0.22 -27.70
N PRO A 27 12.28 -0.56 -28.81
CA PRO A 27 11.89 -1.98 -28.78
C PRO A 27 12.78 -2.87 -27.92
N ASP A 28 14.08 -2.63 -27.93
CA ASP A 28 15.06 -3.51 -27.29
C ASP A 28 15.44 -3.06 -25.86
N ARG A 29 14.86 -1.92 -25.38
CA ARG A 29 15.04 -1.52 -23.99
C ARG A 29 14.23 -2.44 -23.06
N ARG A 30 14.83 -2.75 -21.91
CA ARG A 30 14.18 -3.53 -20.85
C ARG A 30 12.97 -2.77 -20.32
N ALA A 31 11.82 -3.44 -20.28
CA ALA A 31 10.58 -2.93 -19.70
C ALA A 31 10.40 -3.46 -18.28
N PHE A 32 10.41 -4.77 -18.12
CA PHE A 32 10.25 -5.44 -16.84
C PHE A 32 11.32 -6.51 -16.63
N THR A 33 11.82 -6.58 -15.42
CA THR A 33 12.67 -7.68 -14.94
C THR A 33 12.06 -8.25 -13.67
N PHE A 34 11.84 -9.55 -13.62
CA PHE A 34 11.48 -10.25 -12.39
C PHE A 34 12.70 -11.00 -11.87
N VAL A 35 12.99 -10.83 -10.57
CA VAL A 35 14.08 -11.50 -9.88
C VAL A 35 13.50 -12.58 -8.98
N ASP A 36 13.57 -13.81 -9.46
CA ASP A 36 13.09 -14.98 -8.76
C ASP A 36 14.13 -15.48 -7.75
N HIS A 37 13.68 -15.89 -6.57
CA HIS A 37 14.53 -16.47 -5.53
C HIS A 37 14.02 -17.88 -5.20
N PRO A 38 14.34 -18.89 -6.03
CA PRO A 38 13.79 -20.24 -5.88
C PRO A 38 14.27 -20.98 -4.63
N ALA A 39 15.34 -20.49 -3.98
CA ALA A 39 15.87 -21.05 -2.75
C ALA A 39 16.29 -19.91 -1.77
N PRO A 40 16.39 -20.19 -0.46
CA PRO A 40 16.75 -19.19 0.54
C PRO A 40 18.12 -18.54 0.30
N ASP A 41 19.09 -19.29 -0.24
CA ASP A 41 20.46 -18.84 -0.57
C ASP A 41 20.61 -18.32 -2.00
N SER A 42 19.53 -18.31 -2.79
CA SER A 42 19.55 -17.83 -4.18
C SER A 42 19.91 -16.34 -4.25
N ARG A 43 20.89 -16.03 -5.12
CA ARG A 43 21.21 -14.63 -5.48
C ARG A 43 20.18 -13.97 -6.38
N GLY A 44 19.19 -14.73 -6.84
CA GLY A 44 18.14 -14.31 -7.75
C GLY A 44 18.39 -14.70 -9.19
N VAL A 45 17.36 -15.24 -9.83
CA VAL A 45 17.33 -15.56 -11.27
C VAL A 45 16.55 -14.47 -11.98
N HIS A 46 17.21 -13.79 -12.92
CA HIS A 46 16.62 -12.65 -13.62
C HIS A 46 15.91 -13.11 -14.89
N ARG A 47 14.61 -12.81 -15.01
CA ARG A 47 13.84 -12.94 -16.25
C ARG A 47 13.44 -11.56 -16.71
N THR A 48 13.67 -11.22 -17.99
CA THR A 48 13.49 -9.86 -18.50
C THR A 48 12.63 -9.86 -19.76
N LEU A 49 11.69 -8.93 -19.83
CA LEU A 49 10.97 -8.55 -21.05
C LEU A 49 11.46 -7.18 -21.54
N THR A 50 11.78 -7.08 -22.82
CA THR A 50 11.94 -5.81 -23.53
C THR A 50 10.57 -5.27 -23.92
N TRP A 51 10.48 -3.99 -24.32
CA TRP A 51 9.21 -3.41 -24.76
C TRP A 51 8.60 -4.17 -25.94
N ARG A 52 9.41 -4.53 -26.93
CA ARG A 52 9.00 -5.37 -28.07
C ARG A 52 8.42 -6.70 -27.60
N ARG A 53 9.13 -7.38 -26.69
CA ARG A 53 8.70 -8.68 -26.20
C ARG A 53 7.43 -8.59 -25.36
N LEU A 54 7.31 -7.56 -24.53
CA LEU A 54 6.11 -7.30 -23.74
C LEU A 54 4.89 -7.06 -24.66
N ASP A 55 5.01 -6.21 -25.68
CA ASP A 55 3.94 -5.92 -26.63
C ASP A 55 3.45 -7.19 -27.34
N VAL A 56 4.36 -8.01 -27.86
CA VAL A 56 3.99 -9.29 -28.49
C VAL A 56 3.25 -10.20 -27.52
N ARG A 57 3.75 -10.33 -26.28
CA ARG A 57 3.10 -11.16 -25.26
C ARG A 57 1.71 -10.62 -24.88
N VAL A 58 1.60 -9.30 -24.67
CA VAL A 58 0.33 -8.63 -24.35
C VAL A 58 -0.69 -8.86 -25.46
N ARG A 59 -0.32 -8.67 -26.74
CA ARG A 59 -1.24 -8.88 -27.88
C ARG A 59 -1.63 -10.34 -28.05
N ALA A 60 -0.72 -11.28 -27.83
CA ALA A 60 -1.02 -12.71 -27.91
C ALA A 60 -2.05 -13.14 -26.85
N VAL A 61 -1.80 -12.76 -25.58
CA VAL A 61 -2.72 -13.09 -24.49
C VAL A 61 -4.04 -12.34 -24.61
N ALA A 62 -4.03 -11.08 -25.07
CA ALA A 62 -5.23 -10.31 -25.31
C ALA A 62 -6.12 -10.94 -26.39
N ALA A 63 -5.52 -11.41 -27.49
CA ALA A 63 -6.23 -12.11 -28.53
C ALA A 63 -6.93 -13.38 -28.01
N ARG A 64 -6.22 -14.13 -27.16
CA ARG A 64 -6.80 -15.35 -26.52
C ARG A 64 -7.95 -14.99 -25.57
N LEU A 65 -7.81 -13.90 -24.78
CA LEU A 65 -8.86 -13.43 -23.87
C LEU A 65 -10.12 -12.95 -24.61
N ALA A 66 -9.94 -12.28 -25.74
CA ALA A 66 -11.05 -11.82 -26.59
C ALA A 66 -11.85 -12.98 -27.23
N GLU A 67 -11.30 -14.19 -27.28
CA GLU A 67 -12.02 -15.41 -27.68
C GLU A 67 -12.85 -16.00 -26.53
N GLU A 68 -12.52 -15.66 -25.28
CA GLU A 68 -13.17 -16.23 -24.10
C GLU A 68 -14.24 -15.32 -23.49
N ALA A 69 -14.19 -14.00 -23.75
CA ALA A 69 -15.11 -13.06 -23.10
C ALA A 69 -15.40 -11.84 -23.97
N GLU A 70 -16.63 -11.33 -23.84
CA GLU A 70 -17.06 -10.10 -24.49
C GLU A 70 -16.43 -8.85 -23.83
N PRO A 71 -16.25 -7.75 -24.57
CA PRO A 71 -15.77 -6.49 -24.02
C PRO A 71 -16.53 -6.05 -22.76
N GLY A 72 -15.81 -5.55 -21.77
CA GLY A 72 -16.36 -5.13 -20.47
C GLY A 72 -16.60 -6.29 -19.48
N ALA A 73 -16.37 -7.55 -19.86
CA ALA A 73 -16.40 -8.65 -18.92
C ALA A 73 -15.22 -8.59 -17.92
N ARG A 74 -15.41 -9.09 -16.70
CA ARG A 74 -14.39 -9.10 -15.66
C ARG A 74 -13.50 -10.33 -15.80
N VAL A 75 -12.19 -10.10 -15.58
CA VAL A 75 -11.16 -11.13 -15.64
C VAL A 75 -10.42 -11.15 -14.30
N ALA A 76 -10.53 -12.24 -13.56
CA ALA A 76 -9.78 -12.39 -12.31
C ALA A 76 -8.34 -12.78 -12.59
N LEU A 77 -7.40 -11.97 -12.08
CA LEU A 77 -5.97 -12.23 -12.20
C LEU A 77 -5.49 -13.03 -10.98
N LEU A 78 -5.43 -14.34 -11.10
CA LEU A 78 -4.98 -15.28 -10.08
C LEU A 78 -3.57 -15.80 -10.39
N CYS A 79 -2.71 -14.92 -10.94
CA CYS A 79 -1.32 -15.22 -11.24
C CYS A 79 -0.43 -15.01 -10.00
N PRO A 80 0.64 -15.80 -9.84
CA PRO A 80 1.72 -15.43 -8.93
C PRO A 80 2.38 -14.15 -9.40
N GLN A 81 3.05 -13.47 -8.46
CA GLN A 81 3.81 -12.26 -8.77
C GLN A 81 4.91 -12.57 -9.79
N GLY A 82 4.96 -11.81 -10.88
CA GLY A 82 5.95 -12.04 -11.93
C GLY A 82 5.58 -11.38 -13.26
N LEU A 83 6.32 -11.76 -14.30
CA LEU A 83 6.13 -11.22 -15.66
C LEU A 83 4.79 -11.68 -16.26
N GLU A 84 4.31 -12.85 -15.87
CA GLU A 84 3.02 -13.41 -16.27
C GLU A 84 1.86 -12.58 -15.70
N TYR A 85 1.97 -12.10 -14.45
CA TYR A 85 1.01 -11.16 -13.86
C TYR A 85 0.95 -9.84 -14.62
N VAL A 86 2.12 -9.25 -14.91
CA VAL A 86 2.22 -7.99 -15.68
C VAL A 86 1.61 -8.17 -17.07
N THR A 87 1.95 -9.26 -17.75
CA THR A 87 1.42 -9.58 -19.09
C THR A 87 -0.09 -9.79 -19.05
N GLY A 88 -0.60 -10.61 -18.12
CA GLY A 88 -2.02 -10.90 -17.98
C GLY A 88 -2.85 -9.65 -17.66
N PHE A 89 -2.36 -8.78 -16.78
CA PHE A 89 -2.98 -7.51 -16.47
C PHE A 89 -3.10 -6.61 -17.71
N LEU A 90 -1.97 -6.34 -18.39
CA LEU A 90 -1.94 -5.47 -19.57
C LEU A 90 -2.74 -6.07 -20.75
N ALA A 91 -2.71 -7.39 -20.90
CA ALA A 91 -3.47 -8.09 -21.94
C ALA A 91 -4.98 -8.02 -21.70
N THR A 92 -5.42 -8.12 -20.45
CA THR A 92 -6.83 -7.93 -20.09
C THR A 92 -7.32 -6.55 -20.52
N LEU A 93 -6.53 -5.50 -20.26
CA LEU A 93 -6.86 -4.14 -20.68
C LEU A 93 -6.84 -4.00 -22.21
N ALA A 94 -5.87 -4.61 -22.88
CA ALA A 94 -5.76 -4.58 -24.35
C ALA A 94 -6.92 -5.29 -25.06
N ALA A 95 -7.51 -6.30 -24.41
CA ALA A 95 -8.71 -6.99 -24.90
C ALA A 95 -10.02 -6.24 -24.62
N GLY A 96 -9.97 -5.04 -24.00
CA GLY A 96 -11.16 -4.29 -23.61
C GLY A 96 -11.94 -4.90 -22.46
N LEU A 97 -11.28 -5.71 -21.65
CA LEU A 97 -11.85 -6.40 -20.50
C LEU A 97 -11.47 -5.67 -19.20
N ILE A 98 -12.26 -5.90 -18.14
CA ILE A 98 -12.04 -5.29 -16.84
C ILE A 98 -11.19 -6.24 -15.98
N ALA A 99 -9.97 -5.83 -15.65
CA ALA A 99 -9.11 -6.62 -14.78
C ALA A 99 -9.59 -6.59 -13.32
N VAL A 100 -9.50 -7.72 -12.64
CA VAL A 100 -9.69 -7.85 -11.19
C VAL A 100 -8.38 -8.34 -10.59
N PRO A 101 -7.48 -7.43 -10.17
CA PRO A 101 -6.20 -7.77 -9.57
C PRO A 101 -6.38 -8.55 -8.27
N LEU A 102 -5.95 -9.80 -8.24
CA LEU A 102 -6.06 -10.70 -7.09
C LEU A 102 -4.75 -11.49 -6.91
N TYR A 103 -4.72 -12.32 -5.92
CA TYR A 103 -3.64 -13.24 -5.60
C TYR A 103 -4.02 -14.67 -5.94
N PRO A 104 -3.03 -15.57 -6.20
CA PRO A 104 -3.33 -16.97 -6.43
C PRO A 104 -3.97 -17.61 -5.20
N PRO A 105 -4.78 -18.66 -5.36
CA PRO A 105 -5.31 -19.45 -4.25
C PRO A 105 -4.19 -19.98 -3.34
N GLY A 106 -4.54 -20.40 -2.13
CA GLY A 106 -3.57 -20.99 -1.19
C GLY A 106 -2.79 -20.01 -0.32
N LEU A 107 -3.00 -18.70 -0.44
CA LEU A 107 -2.43 -17.75 0.53
C LEU A 107 -3.09 -17.93 1.91
N PRO A 108 -2.29 -18.17 2.98
CA PRO A 108 -2.83 -18.43 4.32
C PRO A 108 -3.75 -17.31 4.81
N GLY A 109 -4.94 -17.67 5.28
CA GLY A 109 -5.92 -16.73 5.85
C GLY A 109 -6.61 -15.80 4.84
N GLN A 110 -6.50 -16.07 3.52
CA GLN A 110 -7.10 -15.25 2.48
C GLN A 110 -8.21 -15.95 1.67
N GLY A 111 -8.51 -17.22 1.94
CA GLY A 111 -9.49 -18.02 1.17
C GLY A 111 -10.90 -17.41 1.18
N ASP A 112 -11.45 -17.12 2.36
CA ASP A 112 -12.80 -16.55 2.50
C ASP A 112 -12.92 -15.21 1.77
N ARG A 113 -11.86 -14.39 1.83
CA ARG A 113 -11.83 -13.11 1.14
C ARG A 113 -11.79 -13.29 -0.38
N LEU A 114 -10.98 -14.22 -0.89
CA LEU A 114 -10.91 -14.52 -2.32
C LEU A 114 -12.27 -14.96 -2.82
N THR A 115 -12.93 -15.88 -2.12
CA THR A 115 -14.28 -16.36 -2.44
C THR A 115 -15.29 -15.21 -2.46
N ALA A 116 -15.26 -14.32 -1.46
CA ALA A 116 -16.16 -13.18 -1.40
C ALA A 116 -15.94 -12.19 -2.56
N VAL A 117 -14.69 -11.92 -2.93
CA VAL A 117 -14.37 -11.04 -4.06
C VAL A 117 -14.80 -11.67 -5.41
N LEU A 118 -14.56 -12.95 -5.60
CA LEU A 118 -15.00 -13.66 -6.83
C LEU A 118 -16.53 -13.67 -6.95
N ALA A 119 -17.25 -13.82 -5.84
CA ALA A 119 -18.71 -13.78 -5.82
C ALA A 119 -19.26 -12.36 -6.14
N ASP A 120 -18.57 -11.30 -5.74
CA ASP A 120 -18.96 -9.92 -6.04
C ASP A 120 -18.59 -9.53 -7.48
N ALA A 121 -17.35 -9.75 -7.89
CA ALA A 121 -16.85 -9.41 -9.22
C ALA A 121 -17.48 -10.25 -10.34
N ARG A 122 -17.83 -11.51 -10.07
CA ARG A 122 -18.34 -12.49 -11.04
C ARG A 122 -17.52 -12.51 -12.33
N PRO A 123 -16.24 -12.89 -12.27
CA PRO A 123 -15.38 -12.89 -13.45
C PRO A 123 -15.86 -13.91 -14.47
N SER A 124 -15.80 -13.57 -15.75
CA SER A 124 -16.12 -14.49 -16.86
C SER A 124 -14.94 -15.38 -17.21
N VAL A 125 -13.72 -14.94 -16.87
CA VAL A 125 -12.46 -15.66 -17.16
C VAL A 125 -11.52 -15.50 -15.97
N VAL A 126 -10.74 -16.52 -15.70
CA VAL A 126 -9.60 -16.48 -14.80
C VAL A 126 -8.31 -16.51 -15.61
N VAL A 127 -7.38 -15.64 -15.27
CA VAL A 127 -6.01 -15.62 -15.81
C VAL A 127 -5.04 -16.11 -14.73
N THR A 128 -4.23 -17.11 -15.09
CA THR A 128 -3.25 -17.73 -14.19
C THR A 128 -1.99 -18.18 -14.95
N THR A 129 -1.18 -19.04 -14.36
CA THR A 129 -0.06 -19.75 -15.00
C THR A 129 -0.32 -21.25 -15.03
N SER A 130 0.34 -21.98 -15.94
CA SER A 130 0.20 -23.44 -16.09
C SER A 130 0.38 -24.19 -14.76
N ARG A 131 1.29 -23.69 -13.91
CA ARG A 131 1.58 -24.26 -12.59
C ARG A 131 0.36 -24.24 -11.64
N HIS A 132 -0.53 -23.26 -11.78
CA HIS A 132 -1.67 -23.03 -10.88
C HIS A 132 -3.02 -23.41 -11.50
N LEU A 133 -3.03 -24.01 -12.69
CA LEU A 133 -4.27 -24.40 -13.38
C LEU A 133 -5.18 -25.27 -12.49
N GLY A 134 -4.62 -26.29 -11.84
CA GLY A 134 -5.40 -27.20 -11.01
C GLY A 134 -6.05 -26.51 -9.80
N GLU A 135 -5.45 -25.43 -9.28
CA GLU A 135 -5.98 -24.70 -8.13
C GLU A 135 -7.13 -23.75 -8.48
N VAL A 136 -7.22 -23.32 -9.76
CA VAL A 136 -8.20 -22.32 -10.21
C VAL A 136 -9.33 -22.89 -11.05
N GLN A 137 -9.22 -24.12 -11.58
CA GLN A 137 -10.24 -24.74 -12.41
C GLN A 137 -11.60 -24.91 -11.72
N GLU A 138 -11.60 -25.07 -10.39
CA GLU A 138 -12.83 -25.15 -9.60
C GLU A 138 -13.50 -23.78 -9.38
N LEU A 139 -12.78 -22.67 -9.66
CA LEU A 139 -13.28 -21.32 -9.42
C LEU A 139 -13.97 -20.71 -10.64
N CYS A 140 -13.65 -21.19 -11.86
CA CYS A 140 -14.20 -20.67 -13.11
C CYS A 140 -13.99 -21.69 -14.23
N ASP A 141 -15.00 -21.85 -15.10
CA ASP A 141 -14.95 -22.77 -16.25
C ASP A 141 -13.96 -22.33 -17.34
N ARG A 142 -13.71 -21.02 -17.43
CA ARG A 142 -12.83 -20.43 -18.45
C ARG A 142 -11.55 -19.92 -17.81
N VAL A 143 -10.46 -20.60 -18.13
CA VAL A 143 -9.13 -20.29 -17.58
C VAL A 143 -8.11 -20.11 -18.68
N VAL A 144 -7.34 -19.04 -18.64
CA VAL A 144 -6.24 -18.77 -19.55
C VAL A 144 -4.91 -18.81 -18.80
N ALA A 145 -4.04 -19.75 -19.14
CA ALA A 145 -2.68 -19.82 -18.63
C ALA A 145 -1.77 -18.95 -19.51
N VAL A 146 -1.33 -17.80 -18.97
CA VAL A 146 -0.53 -16.79 -19.70
C VAL A 146 0.71 -17.39 -20.34
N ASP A 147 1.44 -18.23 -19.61
CA ASP A 147 2.69 -18.86 -20.04
C ASP A 147 2.52 -19.92 -21.15
N GLN A 148 1.29 -20.42 -21.36
CA GLN A 148 0.97 -21.38 -22.43
C GLN A 148 0.50 -20.72 -23.73
N VAL A 149 0.12 -19.44 -23.74
CA VAL A 149 -0.29 -18.76 -24.97
C VAL A 149 0.93 -18.54 -25.86
N PRO A 150 0.95 -19.05 -27.11
CA PRO A 150 2.10 -18.86 -28.00
C PRO A 150 2.16 -17.43 -28.54
N ASP A 151 3.37 -16.91 -28.78
CA ASP A 151 3.57 -15.58 -29.37
C ASP A 151 2.96 -15.44 -30.77
N ALA A 152 2.88 -16.52 -31.52
CA ALA A 152 2.25 -16.57 -32.85
C ALA A 152 0.75 -16.22 -32.83
N ALA A 153 0.12 -16.23 -31.65
CA ALA A 153 -1.27 -15.79 -31.47
C ALA A 153 -1.40 -14.24 -31.45
N ALA A 154 -0.29 -13.50 -31.45
CA ALA A 154 -0.34 -12.04 -31.39
C ALA A 154 -1.00 -11.45 -32.64
N ARG A 155 -2.06 -10.67 -32.42
CA ARG A 155 -2.76 -9.89 -33.45
C ARG A 155 -3.14 -8.53 -32.92
N ASP A 156 -3.40 -7.58 -33.81
CA ASP A 156 -3.94 -6.29 -33.43
C ASP A 156 -5.42 -6.46 -33.08
N LEU A 157 -5.81 -5.83 -31.98
CA LEU A 157 -7.21 -5.71 -31.56
C LEU A 157 -7.64 -4.26 -31.72
N GLU A 158 -8.88 -4.06 -32.14
CA GLU A 158 -9.44 -2.71 -32.10
C GLU A 158 -9.49 -2.22 -30.66
N PRO A 159 -9.12 -0.95 -30.40
CA PRO A 159 -9.26 -0.36 -29.07
C PRO A 159 -10.72 -0.47 -28.62
N ALA A 160 -10.93 -1.08 -27.47
CA ALA A 160 -12.26 -1.16 -26.91
C ALA A 160 -12.63 0.17 -26.24
N ASP A 161 -13.88 0.61 -26.43
CA ASP A 161 -14.41 1.85 -25.84
C ASP A 161 -14.70 1.73 -24.33
N GLY A 162 -14.21 0.68 -23.67
CA GLY A 162 -14.41 0.43 -22.24
C GLY A 162 -13.76 1.54 -21.39
N GLU A 163 -14.56 2.19 -20.54
CA GLU A 163 -14.03 3.22 -19.65
C GLU A 163 -13.29 2.62 -18.44
N VAL A 164 -13.83 1.51 -17.84
CA VAL A 164 -13.26 0.88 -16.65
C VAL A 164 -12.11 -0.03 -17.04
N ALA A 165 -10.94 0.23 -16.48
CA ALA A 165 -9.74 -0.57 -16.68
C ALA A 165 -9.70 -1.76 -15.71
N TYR A 166 -9.96 -1.53 -14.43
CA TYR A 166 -9.89 -2.58 -13.42
C TYR A 166 -10.73 -2.26 -12.19
N LEU A 167 -11.03 -3.30 -11.42
CA LEU A 167 -11.66 -3.21 -10.09
C LEU A 167 -10.60 -3.40 -9.02
N GLN A 168 -10.29 -2.36 -8.26
CA GLN A 168 -9.36 -2.45 -7.14
C GLN A 168 -10.12 -2.80 -5.86
N TYR A 169 -10.01 -4.05 -5.43
CA TYR A 169 -10.60 -4.46 -4.15
C TYR A 169 -9.73 -3.99 -2.98
N THR A 170 -10.32 -3.15 -2.13
CA THR A 170 -9.62 -2.59 -0.97
C THR A 170 -9.45 -3.65 0.12
N SER A 171 -8.37 -3.54 0.89
CA SER A 171 -8.11 -4.40 2.06
C SER A 171 -8.97 -4.04 3.29
N GLY A 172 -10.08 -3.32 3.07
CA GLY A 172 -10.96 -2.77 4.12
C GLY A 172 -11.34 -3.78 5.21
N SER A 173 -11.59 -3.23 6.40
CA SER A 173 -12.01 -3.98 7.59
C SER A 173 -13.47 -4.44 7.57
N THR A 174 -14.22 -4.15 6.51
CA THR A 174 -15.60 -4.58 6.33
C THR A 174 -15.67 -5.97 5.72
N ARG A 175 -16.66 -6.79 6.13
CA ARG A 175 -16.87 -8.14 5.59
C ARG A 175 -17.27 -8.14 4.11
N THR A 176 -17.89 -7.06 3.64
CA THR A 176 -18.34 -6.92 2.25
C THR A 176 -17.19 -6.41 1.40
N PRO A 177 -16.80 -7.13 0.33
CA PRO A 177 -15.82 -6.62 -0.62
C PRO A 177 -16.29 -5.32 -1.27
N ALA A 178 -15.37 -4.39 -1.49
CA ALA A 178 -15.64 -3.14 -2.19
C ALA A 178 -14.62 -2.98 -3.32
N GLY A 179 -15.03 -3.27 -4.53
CA GLY A 179 -14.25 -3.10 -5.75
C GLY A 179 -14.37 -1.67 -6.26
N VAL A 180 -13.30 -0.88 -6.16
CA VAL A 180 -13.27 0.48 -6.73
C VAL A 180 -13.13 0.39 -8.24
N GLU A 181 -14.03 1.04 -8.97
CA GLU A 181 -13.96 1.15 -10.43
C GLU A 181 -12.91 2.19 -10.83
N ILE A 182 -11.79 1.72 -11.37
CA ILE A 182 -10.71 2.58 -11.86
C ILE A 182 -10.75 2.60 -13.39
N SER A 183 -10.90 3.80 -13.95
CA SER A 183 -10.89 3.99 -15.40
C SER A 183 -9.47 4.03 -15.97
N HIS A 184 -9.33 3.83 -17.29
CA HIS A 184 -8.07 4.03 -17.99
C HIS A 184 -7.54 5.45 -17.78
N ALA A 185 -8.41 6.46 -17.79
CA ALA A 185 -8.05 7.85 -17.55
C ALA A 185 -7.54 8.07 -16.12
N ASN A 186 -8.19 7.46 -15.10
CA ASN A 186 -7.76 7.58 -13.71
C ASN A 186 -6.34 7.06 -13.52
N VAL A 187 -6.05 5.84 -13.99
CA VAL A 187 -4.73 5.22 -13.78
C VAL A 187 -3.62 5.96 -14.53
N VAL A 188 -3.86 6.43 -15.75
CA VAL A 188 -2.88 7.22 -16.52
C VAL A 188 -2.64 8.56 -15.84
N ALA A 189 -3.68 9.26 -15.39
CA ALA A 189 -3.56 10.52 -14.66
C ALA A 189 -2.76 10.33 -13.37
N ASN A 190 -3.09 9.31 -12.58
CA ASN A 190 -2.43 9.04 -11.32
C ASN A 190 -0.96 8.62 -11.48
N ALA A 191 -0.65 7.81 -12.48
CA ALA A 191 0.73 7.46 -12.82
C ALA A 191 1.57 8.71 -13.14
N ARG A 192 1.02 9.67 -13.90
CA ARG A 192 1.69 10.94 -14.22
C ARG A 192 1.87 11.82 -12.98
N GLN A 193 0.85 11.93 -12.14
CA GLN A 193 0.91 12.68 -10.89
C GLN A 193 2.01 12.13 -9.98
N ALA A 194 2.06 10.82 -9.80
CA ALA A 194 3.09 10.14 -9.00
C ALA A 194 4.50 10.34 -9.58
N LEU A 195 4.67 10.16 -10.89
CA LEU A 195 5.97 10.36 -11.57
C LEU A 195 6.48 11.81 -11.40
N GLY A 196 5.60 12.80 -11.55
CA GLY A 196 5.93 14.21 -11.32
C GLY A 196 6.32 14.50 -9.88
N ALA A 197 5.55 14.00 -8.91
CA ALA A 197 5.79 14.19 -7.49
C ALA A 197 7.13 13.58 -7.03
N TYR A 198 7.46 12.38 -7.55
CA TYR A 198 8.71 11.69 -7.23
C TYR A 198 9.90 12.08 -8.14
N GLY A 199 9.76 13.10 -8.98
CA GLY A 199 10.84 13.61 -9.83
C GLY A 199 11.30 12.66 -10.94
N ALA A 200 10.51 11.64 -11.25
CA ALA A 200 10.82 10.65 -12.29
C ALA A 200 10.63 11.21 -13.72
N ASP A 201 9.98 12.33 -13.88
CA ASP A 201 9.84 13.04 -15.16
C ASP A 201 11.12 13.75 -15.58
N ALA A 202 11.86 14.29 -14.61
CA ALA A 202 13.07 15.06 -14.88
C ALA A 202 14.25 14.18 -15.30
N HIS A 203 14.34 12.97 -14.72
CA HIS A 203 15.44 12.05 -14.95
C HIS A 203 14.98 10.61 -15.04
N PRO A 204 15.59 9.76 -15.90
CA PRO A 204 15.27 8.35 -15.94
C PRO A 204 15.60 7.69 -14.59
N VAL A 205 14.63 6.95 -14.05
CA VAL A 205 14.76 6.16 -12.82
C VAL A 205 14.51 4.69 -13.12
N THR A 206 14.94 3.81 -12.23
CA THR A 206 14.53 2.41 -12.22
C THR A 206 13.55 2.20 -11.07
N CYS A 207 12.35 1.73 -11.38
CA CYS A 207 11.39 1.35 -10.36
C CYS A 207 11.77 -0.03 -9.80
N VAL A 208 12.07 -0.12 -8.51
CA VAL A 208 12.40 -1.38 -7.83
C VAL A 208 11.27 -1.70 -6.86
N GLY A 209 10.62 -2.87 -7.00
CA GLY A 209 9.45 -3.19 -6.22
C GLY A 209 9.38 -4.64 -5.77
N TRP A 210 8.83 -4.84 -4.57
CA TRP A 210 8.45 -6.15 -4.03
C TRP A 210 7.00 -6.16 -3.55
N LEU A 211 6.31 -5.02 -3.59
CA LEU A 211 4.92 -4.94 -3.17
C LEU A 211 4.04 -5.86 -4.02
N PRO A 212 3.01 -6.49 -3.41
CA PRO A 212 2.06 -7.29 -4.16
C PRO A 212 1.43 -6.52 -5.31
N LEU A 213 1.44 -7.08 -6.52
CA LEU A 213 0.88 -6.44 -7.72
C LEU A 213 -0.65 -6.38 -7.71
N TYR A 214 -1.31 -7.14 -6.86
CA TYR A 214 -2.76 -7.05 -6.63
C TYR A 214 -3.15 -5.91 -5.67
N HIS A 215 -2.17 -5.23 -5.07
CA HIS A 215 -2.39 -4.06 -4.22
C HIS A 215 -2.20 -2.77 -5.04
N ASP A 216 -3.01 -1.74 -4.79
CA ASP A 216 -2.99 -0.46 -5.51
C ASP A 216 -1.58 0.14 -5.63
N MET A 217 -0.84 0.24 -4.53
CA MET A 217 0.52 0.80 -4.53
C MET A 217 1.49 -0.05 -5.36
N GLY A 218 1.41 -1.38 -5.30
CA GLY A 218 2.20 -2.29 -6.12
C GLY A 218 1.83 -2.17 -7.60
N LEU A 219 0.54 -2.21 -7.92
CA LEU A 219 0.05 -2.13 -9.30
C LEU A 219 0.45 -0.81 -9.98
N VAL A 220 0.14 0.31 -9.34
CA VAL A 220 0.35 1.62 -9.96
C VAL A 220 1.82 1.99 -10.02
N LEU A 221 2.58 1.83 -8.92
CA LEU A 221 3.97 2.26 -8.89
C LEU A 221 4.95 1.29 -9.55
N SER A 222 4.57 -0.01 -9.67
CA SER A 222 5.45 -1.01 -10.29
C SER A 222 5.02 -1.44 -11.69
N ILE A 223 3.77 -1.15 -12.12
CA ILE A 223 3.31 -1.43 -13.50
C ILE A 223 2.90 -0.13 -14.21
N ALA A 224 1.90 0.59 -13.71
CA ALA A 224 1.31 1.70 -14.46
C ALA A 224 2.30 2.86 -14.65
N ALA A 225 2.99 3.32 -13.62
CA ALA A 225 3.94 4.41 -13.71
C ALA A 225 5.14 4.08 -14.64
N PRO A 226 5.79 2.90 -14.53
CA PRO A 226 6.80 2.47 -15.50
C PRO A 226 6.29 2.42 -16.94
N VAL A 227 5.08 1.89 -17.17
CA VAL A 227 4.47 1.81 -18.51
C VAL A 227 4.23 3.21 -19.08
N VAL A 228 3.60 4.11 -18.33
CA VAL A 228 3.31 5.47 -18.80
C VAL A 228 4.58 6.25 -19.16
N ARG A 229 5.71 5.98 -18.48
CA ARG A 229 6.95 6.75 -18.68
C ARG A 229 8.04 6.01 -19.48
N GLY A 230 7.84 4.73 -19.82
CA GLY A 230 8.85 3.91 -20.50
C GLY A 230 10.06 3.59 -19.62
N LEU A 231 9.85 3.38 -18.31
CA LEU A 231 10.89 3.08 -17.34
C LEU A 231 11.09 1.58 -17.18
N LEU A 232 12.28 1.18 -16.74
CA LEU A 232 12.52 -0.17 -16.27
C LEU A 232 11.85 -0.38 -14.90
N SER A 233 11.08 -1.45 -14.79
CA SER A 233 10.56 -1.96 -13.52
C SER A 233 11.24 -3.28 -13.16
N VAL A 234 11.83 -3.35 -11.97
CA VAL A 234 12.50 -4.53 -11.43
C VAL A 234 11.68 -5.03 -10.25
N LEU A 235 11.17 -6.23 -10.37
CA LEU A 235 10.22 -6.83 -9.45
C LEU A 235 10.82 -8.04 -8.74
N MET A 236 10.43 -8.26 -7.50
CA MET A 236 10.67 -9.49 -6.75
C MET A 236 9.42 -9.90 -5.98
N ASP A 237 9.37 -11.15 -5.54
CA ASP A 237 8.25 -11.67 -4.76
C ASP A 237 8.20 -11.07 -3.34
N PRO A 238 7.02 -10.69 -2.79
CA PRO A 238 6.88 -10.23 -1.42
C PRO A 238 7.40 -11.22 -0.38
N VAL A 239 7.24 -12.53 -0.62
CA VAL A 239 7.75 -13.57 0.28
C VAL A 239 9.28 -13.56 0.29
N ALA A 240 9.92 -13.32 -0.85
CA ALA A 240 11.38 -13.21 -0.91
C ALA A 240 11.92 -12.04 -0.08
N PHE A 241 11.19 -10.90 -0.04
CA PHE A 241 11.50 -9.78 0.87
C PHE A 241 11.32 -10.17 2.34
N LEU A 242 10.21 -10.83 2.68
CA LEU A 242 9.94 -11.23 4.07
C LEU A 242 10.93 -12.27 4.59
N HIS A 243 11.44 -13.14 3.73
CA HIS A 243 12.49 -14.09 4.08
C HIS A 243 13.84 -13.42 4.34
N GLU A 244 14.23 -12.49 3.47
CA GLU A 244 15.51 -11.81 3.56
C GLU A 244 15.38 -10.36 3.04
N PRO A 245 15.15 -9.36 3.91
CA PRO A 245 14.93 -7.97 3.50
C PRO A 245 16.16 -7.34 2.80
N ALA A 246 17.36 -7.87 3.02
CA ALA A 246 18.58 -7.46 2.32
C ALA A 246 18.49 -7.65 0.79
N ARG A 247 17.63 -8.56 0.29
CA ARG A 247 17.39 -8.72 -1.16
C ARG A 247 16.86 -7.46 -1.81
N TRP A 248 15.91 -6.80 -1.16
CA TRP A 248 15.39 -5.52 -1.64
C TRP A 248 16.48 -4.45 -1.71
N LEU A 249 17.31 -4.33 -0.66
CA LEU A 249 18.41 -3.35 -0.62
C LEU A 249 19.47 -3.64 -1.69
N ARG A 250 19.77 -4.93 -1.95
CA ARG A 250 20.67 -5.31 -3.06
C ARG A 250 20.12 -4.93 -4.43
N LEU A 251 18.79 -5.07 -4.64
CA LEU A 251 18.16 -4.62 -5.88
C LEU A 251 18.22 -3.10 -6.02
N LEU A 252 18.00 -2.34 -4.93
CA LEU A 252 18.19 -0.89 -4.94
C LEU A 252 19.64 -0.52 -5.29
N ALA A 253 20.62 -1.15 -4.66
CA ALA A 253 22.04 -0.92 -4.90
C ALA A 253 22.49 -1.28 -6.33
N ALA A 254 21.87 -2.30 -6.95
CA ALA A 254 22.20 -2.75 -8.30
C ALA A 254 21.68 -1.82 -9.41
N HIS A 255 20.82 -0.87 -9.10
CA HIS A 255 20.16 -0.03 -10.10
C HIS A 255 20.36 1.46 -9.78
N PRO A 256 21.11 2.18 -10.65
CA PRO A 256 21.32 3.62 -10.46
C PRO A 256 19.99 4.35 -10.56
N ARG A 257 19.84 5.38 -9.72
CA ARG A 257 18.62 6.18 -9.61
C ARG A 257 17.38 5.33 -9.29
N ALA A 258 17.55 4.40 -8.34
CA ALA A 258 16.47 3.54 -7.89
C ALA A 258 15.38 4.35 -7.16
N LEU A 259 14.12 4.07 -7.52
CA LEU A 259 12.91 4.53 -6.83
C LEU A 259 12.16 3.30 -6.34
N SER A 260 11.71 3.32 -5.10
CA SER A 260 10.97 2.20 -4.54
C SER A 260 9.89 2.66 -3.57
N ALA A 261 8.85 1.85 -3.45
CA ALA A 261 7.76 2.08 -2.51
C ALA A 261 7.65 0.93 -1.51
N ALA A 262 7.42 1.26 -0.26
CA ALA A 262 7.20 0.29 0.79
C ALA A 262 6.33 0.89 1.91
N PRO A 263 5.58 0.08 2.68
CA PRO A 263 4.93 0.53 3.90
C PRO A 263 5.96 0.74 5.03
N ASN A 264 5.56 1.51 6.03
CA ASN A 264 6.42 1.94 7.13
C ASN A 264 7.13 0.77 7.85
N PHE A 265 6.43 -0.36 8.06
CA PHE A 265 7.00 -1.52 8.72
C PHE A 265 8.21 -2.12 7.98
N ALA A 266 8.27 -1.98 6.66
CA ALA A 266 9.34 -2.56 5.86
C ALA A 266 10.69 -1.89 6.11
N TYR A 267 10.68 -0.59 6.36
CA TYR A 267 11.88 0.16 6.72
C TYR A 267 12.39 -0.24 8.11
N ASP A 268 11.49 -0.36 9.10
CA ASP A 268 11.85 -0.87 10.44
C ASP A 268 12.35 -2.32 10.38
N TYR A 269 11.73 -3.15 9.55
CA TYR A 269 12.15 -4.53 9.36
C TYR A 269 13.56 -4.62 8.75
N CYS A 270 13.88 -3.84 7.73
CA CYS A 270 15.23 -3.77 7.19
C CYS A 270 16.24 -3.29 8.23
N ALA A 271 15.93 -2.21 8.97
CA ALA A 271 16.83 -1.65 9.97
C ALA A 271 17.16 -2.66 11.09
N SER A 272 16.22 -3.54 11.45
CA SER A 272 16.38 -4.51 12.54
C SER A 272 16.92 -5.88 12.12
N ALA A 273 16.64 -6.31 10.88
CA ALA A 273 16.91 -7.68 10.44
C ALA A 273 18.15 -7.82 9.54
N VAL A 274 18.58 -6.73 8.87
CA VAL A 274 19.75 -6.78 7.98
C VAL A 274 21.03 -6.71 8.81
N THR A 275 21.82 -7.77 8.73
CA THR A 275 23.08 -7.91 9.49
C THR A 275 24.21 -7.05 8.88
N ASP A 276 25.24 -6.74 9.68
CA ASP A 276 26.39 -5.97 9.21
C ASP A 276 27.15 -6.68 8.10
N ALA A 277 27.21 -8.02 8.13
CA ALA A 277 27.77 -8.81 7.04
C ALA A 277 27.01 -8.61 5.72
N GLN A 278 25.68 -8.50 5.77
CA GLN A 278 24.86 -8.24 4.58
C GLN A 278 24.96 -6.80 4.07
N LYS A 279 25.39 -5.85 4.92
CA LYS A 279 25.60 -4.43 4.56
C LYS A 279 26.93 -4.18 3.85
N THR A 280 27.94 -5.06 3.98
CA THR A 280 29.32 -4.82 3.56
C THR A 280 29.45 -4.34 2.11
N ASP A 281 28.71 -4.98 1.19
CA ASP A 281 28.75 -4.68 -0.24
C ASP A 281 27.61 -3.79 -0.73
N LEU A 282 26.74 -3.31 0.17
CA LEU A 282 25.66 -2.42 -0.22
C LEU A 282 26.16 -1.01 -0.55
N ARG A 283 25.65 -0.45 -1.63
CA ARG A 283 25.85 0.96 -2.02
C ARG A 283 24.50 1.57 -2.36
N LEU A 284 24.00 2.43 -1.48
CA LEU A 284 22.65 3.01 -1.57
C LEU A 284 22.67 4.50 -2.00
N ASP A 285 23.83 5.03 -2.33
CA ASP A 285 24.02 6.38 -2.87
C ASP A 285 23.30 6.63 -4.20
N GLY A 286 23.00 5.57 -4.93
CA GLY A 286 22.17 5.61 -6.14
C GLY A 286 20.66 5.66 -5.92
N VAL A 287 20.17 5.54 -4.69
CA VAL A 287 18.73 5.60 -4.38
C VAL A 287 18.25 7.05 -4.41
N VAL A 288 17.17 7.33 -5.13
CA VAL A 288 16.65 8.70 -5.29
C VAL A 288 15.34 8.93 -4.54
N ALA A 289 14.51 7.90 -4.37
CA ALA A 289 13.26 8.02 -3.62
C ALA A 289 12.88 6.70 -2.95
N LEU A 290 12.57 6.78 -1.67
CA LEU A 290 11.99 5.72 -0.84
C LEU A 290 10.61 6.18 -0.38
N ILE A 291 9.60 5.78 -1.15
CA ILE A 291 8.21 6.14 -0.94
C ILE A 291 7.68 5.35 0.25
N ASN A 292 7.26 6.05 1.30
CA ASN A 292 6.70 5.45 2.51
C ASN A 292 5.23 5.84 2.65
N GLY A 293 4.33 4.86 2.58
CA GLY A 293 2.89 5.11 2.61
C GLY A 293 2.07 3.88 2.91
N SER A 294 0.79 3.94 2.58
CA SER A 294 -0.20 2.89 2.86
C SER A 294 -0.56 2.67 4.33
N GLU A 295 0.21 3.17 5.27
CA GLU A 295 -0.03 3.13 6.72
C GLU A 295 0.56 4.41 7.36
N PRO A 296 0.29 4.70 8.64
CA PRO A 296 0.85 5.89 9.28
C PRO A 296 2.38 5.92 9.20
N VAL A 297 2.91 6.98 8.59
CA VAL A 297 4.36 7.19 8.45
C VAL A 297 4.90 7.78 9.74
N ARG A 298 5.81 7.03 10.37
CA ARG A 298 6.44 7.45 11.64
C ARG A 298 7.82 8.04 11.37
N PRO A 299 8.09 9.29 11.76
CA PRO A 299 9.42 9.90 11.59
C PRO A 299 10.55 9.07 12.19
N GLY A 300 10.34 8.47 13.38
CA GLY A 300 11.32 7.60 14.03
C GLY A 300 11.70 6.34 13.23
N THR A 301 10.81 5.83 12.37
CA THR A 301 11.15 4.73 11.44
C THR A 301 12.15 5.19 10.39
N ALA A 302 11.94 6.37 9.80
CA ALA A 302 12.89 6.95 8.86
C ALA A 302 14.28 7.18 9.51
N ASP A 303 14.30 7.64 10.78
CA ASP A 303 15.54 7.83 11.52
C ASP A 303 16.31 6.53 11.75
N ARG A 304 15.60 5.47 12.19
CA ARG A 304 16.23 4.16 12.40
C ARG A 304 16.77 3.56 11.12
N PHE A 305 16.00 3.65 10.03
CA PHE A 305 16.45 3.17 8.73
C PHE A 305 17.64 3.97 8.23
N GLN A 306 17.60 5.29 8.33
CA GLN A 306 18.73 6.17 7.98
C GLN A 306 19.98 5.82 8.78
N ALA A 307 19.86 5.70 10.11
CA ALA A 307 20.98 5.33 10.97
C ALA A 307 21.57 3.94 10.62
N ALA A 308 20.72 2.97 10.25
CA ALA A 308 21.16 1.63 9.91
C ALA A 308 21.93 1.56 8.57
N PHE A 309 21.69 2.49 7.64
CA PHE A 309 22.23 2.43 6.27
C PHE A 309 22.98 3.69 5.82
N ALA A 310 23.22 4.66 6.70
CA ALA A 310 24.03 5.84 6.39
C ALA A 310 25.44 5.46 5.93
N GLY A 311 26.06 4.47 6.57
CA GLY A 311 27.39 3.94 6.19
C GLY A 311 27.45 3.30 4.80
N GLN A 312 26.28 2.97 4.21
CA GLN A 312 26.14 2.45 2.87
C GLN A 312 25.81 3.53 1.83
N GLY A 313 25.91 4.80 2.20
CA GLY A 313 25.69 5.94 1.30
C GLY A 313 24.22 6.37 1.17
N LEU A 314 23.31 5.83 1.98
CA LEU A 314 21.93 6.31 1.99
C LEU A 314 21.87 7.73 2.53
N VAL A 315 21.17 8.62 1.83
CA VAL A 315 20.94 10.00 2.27
C VAL A 315 19.52 10.19 2.80
N ALA A 316 19.36 11.02 3.83
CA ALA A 316 18.07 11.18 4.53
C ALA A 316 16.97 11.77 3.64
N GLU A 317 17.36 12.55 2.66
CA GLU A 317 16.49 13.23 1.69
C GLU A 317 15.85 12.27 0.67
N THR A 318 16.18 10.97 0.72
CA THR A 318 15.50 9.94 -0.09
C THR A 318 14.14 9.54 0.47
N HIS A 319 13.89 9.78 1.78
CA HIS A 319 12.61 9.42 2.40
C HIS A 319 11.48 10.33 1.93
N CYS A 320 10.46 9.70 1.32
CA CYS A 320 9.29 10.37 0.77
C CYS A 320 8.00 9.86 1.41
N PRO A 321 7.59 10.39 2.58
CA PRO A 321 6.26 10.14 3.09
C PRO A 321 5.21 10.48 2.04
N SER A 322 4.24 9.59 1.89
CA SER A 322 3.23 9.68 0.85
C SER A 322 1.86 9.28 1.38
N TYR A 323 0.85 9.98 0.93
CA TYR A 323 -0.54 9.67 1.23
C TYR A 323 -1.29 9.28 -0.05
N GLY A 324 -2.18 8.31 0.11
CA GLY A 324 -3.07 7.87 -0.94
C GLY A 324 -3.93 6.69 -0.55
N LEU A 325 -4.88 6.34 -1.40
CA LEU A 325 -5.86 5.29 -1.19
C LEU A 325 -6.39 4.78 -2.54
N ALA A 326 -6.95 3.57 -2.55
CA ALA A 326 -7.44 2.93 -3.76
C ALA A 326 -8.56 3.72 -4.45
N GLU A 327 -9.41 4.39 -3.70
CA GLU A 327 -10.49 5.22 -4.21
C GLU A 327 -10.00 6.45 -5.00
N ALA A 328 -8.73 6.85 -4.77
CA ALA A 328 -8.02 7.85 -5.57
C ALA A 328 -6.96 7.20 -6.50
N THR A 329 -7.22 5.98 -6.95
CA THR A 329 -6.31 5.11 -7.71
C THR A 329 -5.13 4.63 -6.86
N VAL A 330 -4.29 5.53 -6.34
CA VAL A 330 -3.34 5.32 -5.25
C VAL A 330 -2.78 6.63 -4.71
N PHE A 331 -2.23 7.50 -5.55
CA PHE A 331 -1.43 8.65 -5.16
C PHE A 331 -2.29 9.90 -4.96
N VAL A 332 -2.10 10.59 -3.83
CA VAL A 332 -2.71 11.90 -3.53
C VAL A 332 -1.63 12.95 -3.26
N SER A 333 -0.69 12.68 -2.36
CA SER A 333 0.38 13.63 -2.04
C SER A 333 1.65 12.91 -1.63
N ALA A 334 2.80 13.57 -1.78
CA ALA A 334 4.07 13.08 -1.30
C ALA A 334 5.04 14.21 -0.96
N ALA A 335 5.94 13.93 -0.02
CA ALA A 335 7.15 14.71 0.16
C ALA A 335 8.04 14.58 -1.09
N ARG A 336 8.73 15.66 -1.44
CA ARG A 336 9.61 15.67 -2.63
C ARG A 336 10.94 14.99 -2.32
N PRO A 337 11.42 14.07 -3.18
CA PRO A 337 12.77 13.54 -3.08
C PRO A 337 13.83 14.66 -3.10
N GLY A 338 14.93 14.46 -2.37
CA GLY A 338 16.01 15.43 -2.29
C GLY A 338 15.73 16.59 -1.30
N GLN A 339 14.64 16.50 -0.52
CA GLN A 339 14.34 17.44 0.55
C GLN A 339 14.27 16.71 1.91
N PRO A 340 14.67 17.36 3.00
CA PRO A 340 14.56 16.79 4.33
C PRO A 340 13.11 16.43 4.68
N LEU A 341 12.94 15.32 5.39
CA LEU A 341 11.66 14.92 5.94
C LEU A 341 11.09 16.04 6.85
N ARG A 342 9.95 16.59 6.46
CA ARG A 342 9.22 17.57 7.27
C ARG A 342 8.55 16.86 8.44
N ARG A 343 8.78 17.36 9.65
CA ARG A 343 8.26 16.83 10.91
C ARG A 343 7.51 17.92 11.64
N PHE A 344 6.36 17.56 12.17
CA PHE A 344 5.49 18.45 12.91
C PHE A 344 5.28 17.89 14.31
N ALA A 345 5.79 18.57 15.31
CA ALA A 345 5.49 18.29 16.70
C ALA A 345 4.23 19.05 17.06
N LEU A 346 3.15 18.32 17.35
CA LEU A 346 1.82 18.87 17.63
C LEU A 346 1.38 18.54 19.05
N ASP A 347 0.65 19.47 19.68
CA ASP A 347 0.08 19.27 21.01
C ASP A 347 -1.03 18.21 20.94
N ARG A 348 -0.92 17.16 21.77
CA ARG A 348 -1.85 16.03 21.80
C ARG A 348 -3.24 16.43 22.26
N ASP A 349 -3.33 17.31 23.24
CA ASP A 349 -4.64 17.73 23.78
C ASP A 349 -5.36 18.61 22.74
N ALA A 350 -4.63 19.47 22.05
CA ALA A 350 -5.19 20.25 20.94
C ALA A 350 -5.65 19.35 19.77
N LEU A 351 -4.86 18.31 19.43
CA LEU A 351 -5.27 17.32 18.41
C LEU A 351 -6.56 16.58 18.81
N ALA A 352 -6.73 16.23 20.09
CA ALA A 352 -7.95 15.63 20.61
C ALA A 352 -9.18 16.55 20.47
N GLU A 353 -8.95 17.87 20.40
CA GLU A 353 -9.97 18.90 20.18
C GLU A 353 -10.12 19.32 18.70
N GLY A 354 -9.44 18.62 17.78
CA GLY A 354 -9.50 18.92 16.35
C GLY A 354 -8.62 20.09 15.90
N LYS A 355 -7.57 20.43 16.66
CA LYS A 355 -6.62 21.52 16.33
C LYS A 355 -5.20 21.02 16.27
N SER A 356 -4.42 21.45 15.29
CA SER A 356 -3.01 21.08 15.12
C SER A 356 -2.10 22.22 15.63
N LEU A 357 -2.13 22.43 16.93
CA LEU A 357 -1.24 23.45 17.53
C LEU A 357 0.19 22.93 17.66
N PRO A 358 1.21 23.74 17.31
CA PRO A 358 2.60 23.35 17.48
C PRO A 358 2.95 23.11 18.94
N ALA A 359 3.78 22.09 19.19
CA ALA A 359 4.38 21.79 20.47
C ALA A 359 5.91 21.76 20.35
N ARG A 360 6.61 21.82 21.48
CA ARG A 360 8.05 21.57 21.47
C ARG A 360 8.30 20.07 21.27
N PRO A 361 9.30 19.67 20.45
CA PRO A 361 9.58 18.25 20.21
C PRO A 361 9.97 17.46 21.46
N ASP A 362 10.48 18.13 22.49
CA ASP A 362 10.86 17.55 23.78
C ASP A 362 9.71 17.55 24.81
N ASP A 363 8.54 18.11 24.49
CA ASP A 363 7.35 18.02 25.34
C ASP A 363 6.81 16.57 25.35
N PRO A 364 6.63 15.95 26.52
CA PRO A 364 6.08 14.60 26.61
C PRO A 364 4.65 14.47 26.05
N ARG A 365 3.94 15.59 25.91
CA ARG A 365 2.61 15.64 25.27
C ARG A 365 2.66 15.82 23.76
N ALA A 366 3.83 16.09 23.18
CA ALA A 366 3.96 16.22 21.74
C ALA A 366 3.72 14.89 21.02
N VAL A 367 3.01 14.99 19.89
CA VAL A 367 2.90 13.93 18.87
C VAL A 367 3.72 14.36 17.67
N LEU A 368 4.69 13.54 17.28
CA LEU A 368 5.53 13.82 16.13
C LEU A 368 4.95 13.15 14.89
N LEU A 369 4.46 13.94 13.93
CA LEU A 369 3.87 13.49 12.68
C LEU A 369 4.74 13.87 11.48
N ALA A 370 4.68 13.01 10.42
CA ALA A 370 5.35 13.28 9.16
C ALA A 370 4.44 14.10 8.23
N GLY A 371 5.03 15.10 7.57
CA GLY A 371 4.38 15.76 6.44
C GLY A 371 4.41 14.87 5.21
N CYS A 372 3.22 14.61 4.63
CA CYS A 372 3.06 13.83 3.40
C CYS A 372 3.11 14.72 2.14
N GLY A 373 3.82 15.83 2.19
CA GLY A 373 4.02 16.73 1.07
C GLY A 373 2.77 17.50 0.64
N THR A 374 2.83 18.00 -0.59
CA THR A 374 1.73 18.75 -1.21
C THR A 374 0.99 17.87 -2.22
N PRO A 375 -0.35 18.02 -2.35
CA PRO A 375 -1.10 17.38 -3.43
C PRO A 375 -0.54 17.75 -4.80
N ALA A 376 -0.48 16.79 -5.72
CA ALA A 376 0.07 17.01 -7.05
C ALA A 376 -0.92 16.64 -8.16
N GLY A 377 -1.53 17.63 -8.80
CA GLY A 377 -2.49 17.45 -9.89
C GLY A 377 -3.92 17.09 -9.45
N GLN A 378 -4.20 17.19 -8.15
CA GLN A 378 -5.54 17.09 -7.56
C GLN A 378 -5.73 18.17 -6.48
N GLN A 379 -6.98 18.39 -6.08
CA GLN A 379 -7.35 19.26 -4.99
C GLN A 379 -7.59 18.44 -3.73
N VAL A 380 -7.07 18.90 -2.61
CA VAL A 380 -7.32 18.34 -1.29
C VAL A 380 -7.97 19.41 -0.42
N HIS A 381 -9.04 19.05 0.26
CA HIS A 381 -9.77 19.90 1.20
C HIS A 381 -9.83 19.20 2.55
N ILE A 382 -9.71 19.97 3.61
CA ILE A 382 -10.01 19.52 4.98
C ILE A 382 -11.38 20.03 5.32
N VAL A 383 -12.27 19.13 5.72
CA VAL A 383 -13.66 19.48 6.02
C VAL A 383 -14.09 18.94 7.38
N ASP A 384 -14.97 19.64 8.03
CA ASP A 384 -15.63 19.11 9.22
C ASP A 384 -16.48 17.87 8.86
N PRO A 385 -16.25 16.72 9.50
CA PRO A 385 -16.88 15.47 9.08
C PRO A 385 -18.40 15.44 9.32
N VAL A 386 -18.94 16.34 10.16
CA VAL A 386 -20.36 16.40 10.51
C VAL A 386 -21.11 17.41 9.65
N SER A 387 -20.61 18.65 9.59
CA SER A 387 -21.26 19.74 8.84
C SER A 387 -20.87 19.77 7.36
N GLY A 388 -19.72 19.18 6.98
CA GLY A 388 -19.16 19.28 5.63
C GLY A 388 -18.54 20.65 5.31
N ALA A 389 -18.43 21.55 6.29
CA ALA A 389 -17.84 22.86 6.10
C ALA A 389 -16.32 22.76 5.88
N LEU A 390 -15.78 23.62 4.99
CA LEU A 390 -14.35 23.76 4.82
C LEU A 390 -13.71 24.28 6.10
N LEU A 391 -12.61 23.65 6.51
CA LEU A 391 -11.81 24.05 7.66
C LEU A 391 -10.60 24.86 7.22
N SER A 392 -10.12 25.71 8.13
CA SER A 392 -8.94 26.53 7.92
C SER A 392 -7.64 25.73 8.14
N GLU A 393 -6.51 26.30 7.71
CA GLU A 393 -5.20 25.74 8.02
C GLU A 393 -5.03 25.59 9.55
N GLY A 394 -4.53 24.44 9.97
CA GLY A 394 -4.34 24.12 11.37
C GLY A 394 -5.53 23.46 12.06
N GLU A 395 -6.69 23.39 11.43
CA GLU A 395 -7.83 22.60 11.92
C GLU A 395 -7.75 21.17 11.37
N VAL A 396 -8.19 20.19 12.17
CA VAL A 396 -8.22 18.76 11.81
C VAL A 396 -9.62 18.36 11.39
N GLY A 397 -9.74 17.78 10.21
CA GLY A 397 -11.00 17.30 9.66
C GLY A 397 -10.82 16.12 8.71
N GLU A 398 -11.91 15.73 8.04
CA GLU A 398 -11.88 14.71 7.01
C GLU A 398 -11.13 15.23 5.78
N ILE A 399 -10.17 14.44 5.30
CA ILE A 399 -9.49 14.71 4.03
C ILE A 399 -10.44 14.38 2.88
N GLN A 400 -10.74 15.36 2.03
CA GLN A 400 -11.50 15.15 0.79
C GLN A 400 -10.63 15.43 -0.42
N VAL A 401 -10.78 14.60 -1.46
CA VAL A 401 -9.96 14.66 -2.67
C VAL A 401 -10.86 14.87 -3.89
N ARG A 402 -10.43 15.76 -4.79
CA ARG A 402 -11.03 15.93 -6.12
C ARG A 402 -9.94 15.97 -7.17
N GLY A 403 -10.05 15.13 -8.20
CA GLY A 403 -9.05 15.09 -9.25
C GLY A 403 -9.31 14.00 -10.30
N PRO A 404 -8.53 14.01 -11.38
CA PRO A 404 -8.68 13.03 -12.46
C PRO A 404 -8.30 11.60 -12.06
N ASN A 405 -7.69 11.42 -10.90
CA ASN A 405 -7.29 10.14 -10.31
C ASN A 405 -8.37 9.53 -9.41
N VAL A 406 -9.44 10.26 -9.09
CA VAL A 406 -10.54 9.73 -8.28
C VAL A 406 -11.32 8.71 -9.11
N GLY A 407 -11.51 7.51 -8.53
CA GLY A 407 -12.27 6.42 -9.15
C GLY A 407 -13.74 6.79 -9.40
N ARG A 408 -14.43 5.96 -10.14
CA ARG A 408 -15.83 6.20 -10.54
C ARG A 408 -16.84 5.87 -9.44
N GLY A 409 -16.48 4.95 -8.55
CA GLY A 409 -17.36 4.46 -7.49
C GLY A 409 -16.99 3.04 -7.07
N TYR A 410 -17.89 2.42 -6.36
CA TYR A 410 -17.78 1.01 -5.98
C TYR A 410 -18.66 0.15 -6.89
N TRP A 411 -18.11 -0.94 -7.39
CA TRP A 411 -18.78 -1.92 -8.24
C TRP A 411 -20.05 -2.45 -7.58
N ASN A 412 -21.19 -2.36 -8.28
CA ASN A 412 -22.51 -2.78 -7.80
C ASN A 412 -22.95 -2.18 -6.44
N GLN A 413 -22.42 -1.04 -6.00
CA GLN A 413 -22.71 -0.44 -4.70
C GLN A 413 -23.06 1.07 -4.84
N GLU A 414 -24.17 1.38 -5.49
CA GLU A 414 -24.58 2.77 -5.80
C GLU A 414 -24.75 3.64 -4.55
N GLU A 415 -25.36 3.12 -3.49
CA GLU A 415 -25.58 3.88 -2.26
C GLU A 415 -24.24 4.24 -1.58
N GLN A 416 -23.33 3.29 -1.47
CA GLN A 416 -22.01 3.53 -0.92
C GLN A 416 -21.20 4.48 -1.83
N THR A 417 -21.33 4.33 -3.15
CA THR A 417 -20.72 5.24 -4.12
C THR A 417 -21.17 6.66 -3.91
N ARG A 418 -22.48 6.91 -3.82
CA ARG A 418 -23.01 8.26 -3.56
C ARG A 418 -22.52 8.85 -2.24
N ARG A 419 -22.40 8.02 -1.20
CA ARG A 419 -21.93 8.46 0.12
C ARG A 419 -20.45 8.83 0.13
N VAL A 420 -19.60 8.07 -0.60
CA VAL A 420 -18.13 8.20 -0.56
C VAL A 420 -17.61 9.12 -1.66
N PHE A 421 -18.10 8.99 -2.89
CA PHE A 421 -17.63 9.78 -4.03
C PHE A 421 -18.39 11.08 -4.24
N GLY A 422 -19.42 11.34 -3.43
CA GLY A 422 -20.22 12.54 -3.50
C GLY A 422 -20.93 12.74 -4.85
N THR A 423 -21.82 13.72 -4.92
CA THR A 423 -22.47 14.14 -6.18
C THR A 423 -21.70 15.30 -6.86
N ASP A 424 -20.79 15.93 -6.13
CA ASP A 424 -19.96 17.05 -6.55
C ASP A 424 -18.54 16.62 -7.01
N GLY A 425 -18.28 15.32 -7.08
CA GLY A 425 -17.00 14.73 -7.48
C GLY A 425 -15.90 14.84 -6.40
N ARG A 426 -16.28 15.06 -5.14
CA ARG A 426 -15.36 15.04 -4.00
C ARG A 426 -15.40 13.68 -3.32
N LEU A 427 -14.26 13.00 -3.35
CA LEU A 427 -14.05 11.76 -2.61
C LEU A 427 -13.92 12.04 -1.11
N ARG A 428 -14.79 11.47 -0.31
CA ARG A 428 -14.70 11.43 1.15
C ARG A 428 -13.83 10.26 1.56
N THR A 429 -12.60 10.54 2.01
CA THR A 429 -11.62 9.48 2.25
C THR A 429 -11.86 8.69 3.53
N GLY A 430 -12.56 9.29 4.50
CA GLY A 430 -12.68 8.77 5.85
C GLY A 430 -11.36 8.84 6.65
N ASP A 431 -10.32 9.43 6.08
CA ASP A 431 -9.06 9.72 6.78
C ASP A 431 -9.11 11.15 7.34
N LEU A 432 -8.56 11.33 8.53
CA LEU A 432 -8.43 12.62 9.20
C LEU A 432 -7.06 13.22 8.95
N GLY A 433 -7.02 14.53 8.78
CA GLY A 433 -5.77 15.26 8.60
C GLY A 433 -5.94 16.76 8.71
N THR A 434 -4.84 17.44 8.51
CA THR A 434 -4.73 18.90 8.51
C THR A 434 -3.72 19.33 7.45
N VAL A 435 -3.74 20.62 7.09
CA VAL A 435 -2.69 21.25 6.29
C VAL A 435 -1.93 22.25 7.17
N LEU A 436 -0.62 22.12 7.22
CA LEU A 436 0.28 23.06 7.89
C LEU A 436 1.45 23.37 6.98
N GLU A 437 1.73 24.65 6.80
CA GLU A 437 2.84 25.14 5.96
C GLU A 437 2.81 24.50 4.55
N GLY A 438 1.61 24.32 4.00
CA GLY A 438 1.38 23.68 2.70
C GLY A 438 1.61 22.18 2.66
N GLN A 439 1.87 21.52 3.79
CA GLN A 439 2.04 20.07 3.89
C GLN A 439 0.76 19.40 4.37
N LEU A 440 0.33 18.34 3.68
CA LEU A 440 -0.72 17.47 4.19
C LEU A 440 -0.16 16.59 5.32
N ILE A 441 -0.82 16.58 6.45
CA ILE A 441 -0.49 15.76 7.61
C ILE A 441 -1.68 14.87 7.91
N VAL A 442 -1.48 13.56 7.85
CA VAL A 442 -2.52 12.57 8.17
C VAL A 442 -2.47 12.27 9.67
N THR A 443 -3.57 12.52 10.37
CA THR A 443 -3.65 12.32 11.83
C THR A 443 -4.30 10.99 12.21
N GLY A 444 -5.14 10.41 11.35
CA GLY A 444 -5.77 9.11 11.64
C GLY A 444 -6.90 8.75 10.69
N ARG A 445 -7.77 7.84 11.14
CA ARG A 445 -9.00 7.46 10.43
C ARG A 445 -10.22 7.76 11.26
N LEU A 446 -11.23 8.34 10.64
CA LEU A 446 -12.49 8.71 11.30
C LEU A 446 -13.15 7.52 12.02
N LYS A 447 -13.24 6.37 11.35
CA LYS A 447 -13.84 5.13 11.88
C LYS A 447 -13.01 4.43 12.97
N ASP A 448 -11.73 4.73 13.06
CA ASP A 448 -10.82 4.11 14.04
C ASP A 448 -10.64 5.02 15.29
N LEU A 449 -11.12 6.27 15.22
CA LEU A 449 -11.02 7.22 16.31
C LEU A 449 -11.73 6.68 17.55
N ILE A 450 -11.07 6.76 18.69
CA ILE A 450 -11.62 6.33 19.99
C ILE A 450 -12.08 7.57 20.75
N VAL A 451 -13.35 7.62 21.14
CA VAL A 451 -13.91 8.78 21.85
C VAL A 451 -14.13 8.42 23.33
N VAL A 452 -13.29 8.99 24.21
CA VAL A 452 -13.42 8.83 25.66
C VAL A 452 -13.67 10.18 26.29
N ASP A 453 -14.75 10.30 27.07
CA ASP A 453 -15.14 11.54 27.77
C ASP A 453 -15.19 12.77 26.85
N GLY A 454 -15.64 12.57 25.59
CA GLY A 454 -15.76 13.63 24.58
C GLY A 454 -14.43 14.03 23.92
N ARG A 455 -13.32 13.35 24.22
CA ARG A 455 -12.01 13.58 23.61
C ARG A 455 -11.66 12.51 22.60
N ASN A 456 -11.04 12.91 21.51
CA ASN A 456 -10.58 12.03 20.45
C ASN A 456 -9.19 11.45 20.79
N HIS A 457 -9.06 10.13 20.76
CA HIS A 457 -7.80 9.43 20.90
C HIS A 457 -7.48 8.68 19.61
N TYR A 458 -6.30 8.92 19.09
CA TYR A 458 -5.83 8.28 17.86
C TYR A 458 -5.17 6.93 18.19
N PRO A 459 -5.71 5.79 17.70
CA PRO A 459 -5.18 4.47 18.05
C PRO A 459 -3.69 4.32 17.82
N GLN A 460 -3.16 4.84 16.71
CA GLN A 460 -1.75 4.72 16.38
C GLN A 460 -0.82 5.45 17.37
N ASP A 461 -1.29 6.52 18.04
CA ASP A 461 -0.54 7.22 19.07
C ASP A 461 -0.50 6.42 20.38
N LEU A 462 -1.63 5.80 20.74
CA LEU A 462 -1.71 4.85 21.85
C LEU A 462 -0.79 3.64 21.60
N GLU A 463 -0.87 3.06 20.40
CA GLU A 463 -0.04 1.94 19.95
C GLU A 463 1.45 2.27 19.99
N ALA A 464 1.84 3.47 19.57
CA ALA A 464 3.22 3.94 19.67
C ALA A 464 3.72 3.98 21.12
N THR A 465 2.89 4.50 22.04
CA THR A 465 3.22 4.52 23.47
C THR A 465 3.37 3.11 24.04
N VAL A 466 2.43 2.21 23.71
CA VAL A 466 2.45 0.83 24.22
C VAL A 466 3.70 0.07 23.76
N GLN A 467 4.04 0.14 22.47
CA GLN A 467 5.19 -0.61 21.94
C GLN A 467 6.54 -0.09 22.42
N ASP A 468 6.61 1.18 22.85
CA ASP A 468 7.84 1.77 23.39
C ASP A 468 8.00 1.53 24.90
N THR A 469 6.96 1.01 25.57
CA THR A 469 6.95 0.82 27.02
C THR A 469 7.79 -0.38 27.47
N HIS A 470 7.80 -1.47 26.70
CA HIS A 470 8.48 -2.69 27.12
C HIS A 470 9.05 -3.48 25.92
N PRO A 471 10.30 -3.97 25.98
CA PRO A 471 10.95 -4.69 24.88
C PRO A 471 10.27 -6.00 24.48
N ALA A 472 9.50 -6.63 25.37
CA ALA A 472 8.73 -7.82 25.05
C ALA A 472 7.48 -7.53 24.19
N VAL A 473 7.04 -6.28 24.07
CA VAL A 473 5.96 -5.90 23.14
C VAL A 473 6.50 -5.85 21.73
N ARG A 474 5.91 -6.63 20.85
CA ARG A 474 6.33 -6.72 19.46
C ARG A 474 5.89 -5.48 18.69
N ARG A 475 6.85 -4.75 18.10
CA ARG A 475 6.58 -3.56 17.31
C ARG A 475 5.68 -3.88 16.12
N ASP A 476 4.72 -2.99 15.83
CA ASP A 476 3.77 -3.06 14.72
C ASP A 476 2.93 -4.37 14.70
N ARG A 477 2.71 -4.95 15.89
CA ARG A 477 1.89 -6.15 16.11
C ARG A 477 0.97 -5.98 17.31
N LEU A 478 0.29 -4.83 17.34
CA LEU A 478 -0.68 -4.50 18.38
C LEU A 478 -1.80 -3.66 17.79
N ALA A 479 -2.94 -3.69 18.44
CA ALA A 479 -4.12 -2.89 18.10
C ALA A 479 -4.69 -2.24 19.35
N ALA A 480 -4.90 -0.94 19.30
CA ALA A 480 -5.70 -0.18 20.25
C ALA A 480 -7.07 0.13 19.63
N PHE A 481 -8.14 -0.04 20.38
CA PHE A 481 -9.50 0.20 19.88
C PHE A 481 -10.47 0.51 21.02
N GLY A 482 -11.56 1.22 20.68
CA GLY A 482 -12.66 1.49 21.59
C GLY A 482 -13.65 0.35 21.66
N VAL A 483 -14.16 0.06 22.86
CA VAL A 483 -15.30 -0.81 23.10
C VAL A 483 -16.36 -0.06 23.88
N ALA A 484 -17.65 -0.33 23.62
CA ALA A 484 -18.75 0.33 24.32
C ALA A 484 -18.65 0.12 25.82
N GLY A 485 -18.82 1.19 26.60
CA GLY A 485 -18.88 1.20 28.05
C GLY A 485 -20.12 1.90 28.56
N GLY A 486 -20.31 1.97 29.86
CA GLY A 486 -21.51 2.58 30.47
C GLY A 486 -21.66 4.09 30.24
N SER A 487 -20.57 4.84 30.10
CA SER A 487 -20.55 6.30 29.92
C SER A 487 -19.80 6.77 28.67
N GLY A 488 -19.53 5.88 27.73
CA GLY A 488 -18.73 6.18 26.52
C GLY A 488 -17.89 4.96 26.09
N GLU A 489 -16.89 5.20 25.24
CA GLU A 489 -15.97 4.14 24.87
C GLU A 489 -14.92 3.90 25.97
N ARG A 490 -14.47 2.64 26.05
CA ARG A 490 -13.31 2.22 26.88
C ARG A 490 -12.23 1.69 25.97
N VAL A 491 -10.99 2.03 26.26
CA VAL A 491 -9.83 1.65 25.43
C VAL A 491 -9.34 0.26 25.81
N VAL A 492 -9.18 -0.59 24.82
CA VAL A 492 -8.57 -1.92 24.92
C VAL A 492 -7.33 -1.98 24.04
N VAL A 493 -6.29 -2.68 24.52
CA VAL A 493 -5.08 -2.97 23.76
C VAL A 493 -4.86 -4.47 23.70
N VAL A 494 -4.64 -5.00 22.49
CA VAL A 494 -4.19 -6.36 22.23
C VAL A 494 -2.83 -6.28 21.55
N ALA A 495 -1.78 -6.87 22.16
CA ALA A 495 -0.41 -6.80 21.67
C ALA A 495 0.24 -8.18 21.58
N GLU A 496 0.96 -8.47 20.50
CA GLU A 496 1.80 -9.66 20.42
C GLU A 496 3.09 -9.47 21.24
N HIS A 497 3.55 -10.54 21.91
CA HIS A 497 4.92 -10.55 22.44
C HIS A 497 5.95 -10.86 21.35
N THR A 498 7.21 -10.56 21.61
CA THR A 498 8.31 -10.85 20.69
C THR A 498 8.49 -12.37 20.51
N ARG A 499 8.96 -12.80 19.35
CA ARG A 499 9.23 -14.23 19.05
C ARG A 499 10.41 -14.80 19.82
N THR A 500 11.28 -13.93 20.32
CA THR A 500 12.52 -14.30 21.03
C THR A 500 12.32 -14.56 22.52
N THR A 501 11.15 -14.21 23.06
CA THR A 501 10.86 -14.32 24.50
C THR A 501 9.61 -15.18 24.68
N SER A 502 9.70 -16.22 25.50
CA SER A 502 8.54 -17.03 25.88
C SER A 502 7.61 -16.22 26.79
N LEU A 503 6.30 -16.43 26.67
CA LEU A 503 5.31 -15.79 27.55
C LEU A 503 5.58 -16.12 29.04
N ALA A 504 6.10 -17.33 29.33
CA ALA A 504 6.46 -17.74 30.68
C ALA A 504 7.66 -16.97 31.29
N GLU A 505 8.47 -16.33 30.45
CA GLU A 505 9.62 -15.51 30.87
C GLU A 505 9.27 -14.04 31.08
N ILE A 506 8.04 -13.64 30.74
CA ILE A 506 7.57 -12.25 30.83
C ILE A 506 6.77 -12.08 32.13
N ASP A 507 7.17 -11.13 32.97
CA ASP A 507 6.31 -10.67 34.07
C ASP A 507 5.13 -9.85 33.48
N VAL A 508 4.10 -10.59 33.01
CA VAL A 508 2.93 -9.99 32.38
C VAL A 508 2.24 -8.96 33.27
N PRO A 509 2.01 -9.24 34.59
CA PRO A 509 1.46 -8.22 35.49
C PRO A 509 2.28 -6.93 35.55
N ALA A 510 3.62 -7.03 35.62
CA ALA A 510 4.49 -5.84 35.61
C ALA A 510 4.41 -5.09 34.28
N LEU A 511 4.44 -5.79 33.14
CA LEU A 511 4.27 -5.22 31.81
C LEU A 511 2.92 -4.48 31.68
N VAL A 512 1.82 -5.11 32.08
CA VAL A 512 0.47 -4.49 32.04
C VAL A 512 0.42 -3.25 32.90
N ARG A 513 1.01 -3.28 34.12
CA ARG A 513 1.10 -2.08 34.97
C ARG A 513 1.88 -0.96 34.30
N ALA A 514 3.03 -1.28 33.68
CA ALA A 514 3.86 -0.31 32.97
C ALA A 514 3.11 0.32 31.77
N VAL A 515 2.43 -0.51 30.97
CA VAL A 515 1.62 -0.05 29.82
C VAL A 515 0.47 0.86 30.30
N ARG A 516 -0.26 0.45 31.35
CA ARG A 516 -1.34 1.28 31.93
C ARG A 516 -0.81 2.61 32.44
N ALA A 517 0.33 2.62 33.13
CA ALA A 517 0.94 3.84 33.65
C ALA A 517 1.41 4.76 32.49
N ALA A 518 2.08 4.23 31.48
CA ALA A 518 2.55 4.99 30.33
C ALA A 518 1.38 5.62 29.54
N VAL A 519 0.33 4.83 29.25
CA VAL A 519 -0.85 5.35 28.53
C VAL A 519 -1.62 6.37 29.36
N SER A 520 -1.86 6.09 30.65
CA SER A 520 -2.55 7.05 31.51
C SER A 520 -1.76 8.36 31.68
N GLY A 521 -0.45 8.26 31.89
CA GLY A 521 0.41 9.46 32.06
C GLY A 521 0.55 10.31 30.80
N ARG A 522 0.58 9.66 29.63
CA ARG A 522 0.82 10.35 28.36
C ARG A 522 -0.46 10.79 27.63
N HIS A 523 -1.54 10.03 27.75
CA HIS A 523 -2.78 10.26 27.02
C HIS A 523 -3.98 10.64 27.91
N GLY A 524 -3.82 10.62 29.23
CA GLY A 524 -4.90 10.91 30.16
C GLY A 524 -6.06 9.90 30.15
N VAL A 525 -5.88 8.74 29.49
CA VAL A 525 -6.92 7.72 29.33
C VAL A 525 -6.59 6.44 30.08
N ARG A 526 -7.59 5.78 30.66
CA ARG A 526 -7.43 4.49 31.32
C ARG A 526 -7.70 3.36 30.35
N LEU A 527 -6.80 2.38 30.31
CA LEU A 527 -7.01 1.14 29.59
C LEU A 527 -7.97 0.23 30.37
N ALA A 528 -9.08 -0.14 29.75
CA ALA A 528 -10.01 -1.13 30.30
C ALA A 528 -9.36 -2.51 30.33
N ASP A 529 -8.64 -2.84 29.24
CA ASP A 529 -7.95 -4.12 29.15
C ASP A 529 -6.63 -4.00 28.38
N VAL A 530 -5.67 -4.88 28.73
CA VAL A 530 -4.37 -5.01 28.05
C VAL A 530 -4.07 -6.49 27.96
N LEU A 531 -4.11 -7.03 26.76
CA LEU A 531 -3.87 -8.44 26.48
C LEU A 531 -2.54 -8.62 25.75
N LEU A 532 -1.68 -9.46 26.31
CA LEU A 532 -0.45 -9.90 25.65
C LEU A 532 -0.69 -11.29 25.07
N VAL A 533 -0.59 -11.40 23.74
CA VAL A 533 -0.95 -12.63 22.99
C VAL A 533 0.25 -13.18 22.22
N PRO A 534 0.23 -14.48 21.85
CA PRO A 534 1.29 -15.10 21.07
C PRO A 534 1.51 -14.44 19.70
N PRO A 535 2.74 -14.53 19.15
CA PRO A 535 3.04 -14.01 17.82
C PRO A 535 2.17 -14.64 16.72
N GLY A 536 1.55 -13.81 15.89
CA GLY A 536 0.66 -14.21 14.80
C GLY A 536 -0.82 -14.21 15.16
N THR A 537 -1.17 -13.86 16.40
CA THR A 537 -2.56 -13.84 16.90
C THR A 537 -3.30 -12.57 16.48
N VAL A 538 -2.62 -11.41 16.40
CA VAL A 538 -3.24 -10.14 15.97
C VAL A 538 -3.53 -10.17 14.47
N PRO A 539 -4.81 -10.05 14.06
CA PRO A 539 -5.19 -10.13 12.65
C PRO A 539 -4.55 -9.06 11.78
N ARG A 540 -4.25 -9.44 10.54
CA ARG A 540 -3.69 -8.53 9.53
C ARG A 540 -4.49 -8.59 8.23
N THR A 541 -4.45 -7.48 7.49
CA THR A 541 -4.99 -7.40 6.15
C THR A 541 -4.10 -8.13 5.14
N SER A 542 -4.58 -8.34 3.91
CA SER A 542 -3.79 -8.92 2.80
C SER A 542 -2.52 -8.11 2.46
N SER A 543 -2.49 -6.83 2.83
CA SER A 543 -1.31 -5.96 2.70
C SER A 543 -0.36 -6.02 3.92
N GLY A 544 -0.64 -6.89 4.90
CA GLY A 544 0.20 -7.08 6.09
C GLY A 544 -0.03 -6.09 7.25
N LYS A 545 -0.97 -5.14 7.10
CA LYS A 545 -1.32 -4.14 8.13
C LYS A 545 -2.16 -4.75 9.24
N VAL A 546 -2.05 -4.26 10.48
CA VAL A 546 -2.92 -4.65 11.59
C VAL A 546 -4.37 -4.26 11.29
N SER A 547 -5.29 -5.21 11.48
CA SER A 547 -6.74 -4.98 11.36
C SER A 547 -7.36 -4.74 12.73
N ARG A 548 -7.48 -3.45 13.12
CA ARG A 548 -8.10 -3.07 14.41
C ARG A 548 -9.55 -3.56 14.52
N ALA A 549 -10.32 -3.44 13.43
CA ALA A 549 -11.72 -3.86 13.43
C ALA A 549 -11.88 -5.36 13.69
N LEU A 550 -11.07 -6.21 13.01
CA LEU A 550 -11.11 -7.66 13.22
C LEU A 550 -10.55 -8.05 14.59
N THR A 551 -9.54 -7.32 15.09
CA THR A 551 -9.02 -7.51 16.46
C THR A 551 -10.10 -7.20 17.48
N ARG A 552 -10.82 -6.07 17.31
CA ARG A 552 -11.96 -5.69 18.17
C ARG A 552 -13.07 -6.74 18.11
N GLU A 553 -13.43 -7.23 16.93
CA GLU A 553 -14.46 -8.27 16.76
C GLU A 553 -14.08 -9.54 17.51
N ARG A 554 -12.83 -10.02 17.36
CA ARG A 554 -12.33 -11.20 18.08
C ARG A 554 -12.28 -10.99 19.58
N TYR A 555 -11.91 -9.80 20.05
CA TYR A 555 -11.95 -9.45 21.46
C TYR A 555 -13.36 -9.54 22.04
N LEU A 556 -14.33 -8.93 21.35
CA LEU A 556 -15.74 -8.97 21.77
C LEU A 556 -16.34 -10.38 21.72
N ALA A 557 -15.84 -11.25 20.84
CA ALA A 557 -16.20 -12.66 20.78
C ALA A 557 -15.48 -13.53 21.84
N GLY A 558 -14.61 -12.96 22.69
CA GLY A 558 -13.87 -13.68 23.72
C GLY A 558 -12.72 -14.55 23.17
N ALA A 559 -12.31 -14.37 21.91
CA ALA A 559 -11.32 -15.24 21.27
C ALA A 559 -9.92 -15.15 21.89
N TYR A 560 -9.62 -14.12 22.66
CA TYR A 560 -8.34 -13.94 23.34
C TYR A 560 -8.33 -14.42 24.81
N ALA A 561 -9.47 -14.87 25.34
CA ALA A 561 -9.59 -15.28 26.77
C ALA A 561 -8.78 -16.55 27.09
N ALA A 562 -8.53 -17.40 26.06
CA ALA A 562 -7.74 -18.63 26.23
C ALA A 562 -6.22 -18.41 26.06
N ASP A 563 -5.82 -17.34 25.35
CA ASP A 563 -4.43 -17.08 24.96
C ASP A 563 -3.78 -15.95 25.77
N GLY A 564 -4.58 -15.14 26.45
CA GLY A 564 -4.14 -13.96 27.20
C GLY A 564 -4.32 -14.14 28.72
N THR A 565 -3.29 -13.88 29.49
CA THR A 565 -3.46 -13.64 30.92
C THR A 565 -3.98 -12.22 31.13
N ALA A 566 -5.20 -12.10 31.68
CA ALA A 566 -5.80 -10.84 32.12
C ALA A 566 -4.99 -10.18 33.24
#